data_4083a6001b40a71b2f3c164eeac89c18
#
_entry.id   4083a6001b40a71b2f3c164eeac89c18
#
_cell.length_a   1.000
_cell.length_b   1.000
_cell.length_c   1.000
_cell.angle_alpha   90.00
_cell.angle_beta   90.00
_cell.angle_gamma   90.00
#
_symmetry.space_group_name_H-M   'P 1'
#
loop_
_entity.id
_entity.type
_entity.pdbx_description
1 polymer ?
#
loop_
_entity_poly.entity_id
_entity_poly.type
_entity_poly.pdbx_seq_one_letter_code
_entity_poly.pdbx_strand_id
1 'polypeptide(L)'
;MNLALHPMAGKYKEWKHDWEKPFLEASDDFIFRNTFRDIARIIKQLGDGCGTKFEHECYDIGHLYNLAHFVDAGLVKPPFLVQSIFGILGGIGAEMENIMFMKQTADRLFGDDYVWSVLAAGRYQMPFVTQAAMLGGNVRVGLEDSLNIGKGKLASSNAEQVRKVRRILEELGYEIASPAEARSVLGLKGGDMVKF
;
A
#
# COMPACT_ATOMS: atom_id res chain seq x y z
N MET A 1 -4.29 8.82 12.58
CA MET A 1 -4.27 7.36 12.73
C MET A 1 -3.06 6.97 13.54
N ASN A 2 -3.16 5.99 14.42
CA ASN A 2 -2.03 5.46 15.16
C ASN A 2 -1.60 4.13 14.51
N LEU A 3 -0.41 4.07 13.96
CA LEU A 3 0.21 2.83 13.48
C LEU A 3 1.11 2.31 14.60
N ALA A 4 0.69 1.26 15.28
CA ALA A 4 1.40 0.74 16.44
C ALA A 4 2.25 -0.48 16.08
N LEU A 5 3.54 -0.40 16.35
CA LEU A 5 4.53 -1.45 16.14
C LEU A 5 5.10 -2.00 17.45
N HIS A 6 4.74 -1.42 18.58
CA HIS A 6 5.26 -1.81 19.91
C HIS A 6 5.13 -3.31 20.24
N PRO A 7 4.09 -4.07 19.79
CA PRO A 7 4.04 -5.51 20.04
C PRO A 7 5.17 -6.29 19.34
N MET A 8 5.84 -5.66 18.37
CA MET A 8 6.97 -6.28 17.68
C MET A 8 8.26 -6.21 18.51
N ALA A 9 8.40 -5.21 19.40
CA ALA A 9 9.59 -5.02 20.22
C ALA A 9 9.96 -6.27 21.04
N GLY A 10 8.97 -6.98 21.57
CA GLY A 10 9.18 -8.21 22.34
C GLY A 10 9.52 -9.46 21.51
N LYS A 11 9.43 -9.40 20.18
CA LYS A 11 9.71 -10.54 19.30
C LYS A 11 11.18 -10.72 18.96
N TYR A 12 11.98 -9.67 19.11
CA TYR A 12 13.40 -9.66 18.76
C TYR A 12 14.27 -9.71 20.01
N LYS A 13 15.29 -10.57 20.01
CA LYS A 13 16.25 -10.72 21.10
C LYS A 13 17.48 -9.82 20.92
N GLU A 14 17.82 -9.54 19.66
CA GLU A 14 19.00 -8.78 19.27
C GLU A 14 18.60 -7.67 18.31
N TRP A 15 19.26 -6.53 18.43
CA TRP A 15 19.01 -5.32 17.66
C TRP A 15 20.31 -4.91 16.97
N LYS A 16 20.22 -4.50 15.74
CA LYS A 16 21.39 -4.04 14.97
C LYS A 16 21.83 -2.64 15.39
N HIS A 17 20.87 -1.79 15.77
CA HIS A 17 21.11 -0.41 16.16
C HIS A 17 20.35 -0.07 17.45
N ASP A 18 20.97 0.79 18.29
CA ASP A 18 20.42 1.17 19.60
C ASP A 18 19.06 1.89 19.53
N TRP A 19 18.75 2.51 18.40
CA TRP A 19 17.48 3.22 18.18
C TRP A 19 16.29 2.33 17.85
N GLU A 20 16.49 1.10 17.37
CA GLU A 20 15.43 0.24 16.85
C GLU A 20 14.39 -0.13 17.92
N LYS A 21 14.86 -0.61 19.06
CA LYS A 21 13.98 -1.01 20.16
C LYS A 21 13.21 0.17 20.74
N PRO A 22 13.84 1.29 21.14
CA PRO A 22 13.13 2.47 21.61
C PRO A 22 12.12 3.02 20.59
N PHE A 23 12.44 3.00 19.29
CA PHE A 23 11.55 3.43 18.24
C PHE A 23 10.26 2.57 18.17
N LEU A 24 10.40 1.25 18.25
CA LEU A 24 9.24 0.36 18.25
C LEU A 24 8.41 0.52 19.53
N GLU A 25 9.06 0.58 20.70
CA GLU A 25 8.39 0.75 21.99
C GLU A 25 7.60 2.07 22.06
N ALA A 26 8.15 3.17 21.54
CA ALA A 26 7.47 4.47 21.54
C ALA A 26 6.30 4.57 20.57
N SER A 27 6.08 3.58 19.71
CA SER A 27 5.00 3.60 18.72
C SER A 27 3.60 3.47 19.31
N ASP A 28 3.46 3.13 20.59
CA ASP A 28 2.18 3.09 21.31
C ASP A 28 1.63 4.49 21.63
N ASP A 29 2.50 5.50 21.73
CA ASP A 29 2.15 6.90 21.99
C ASP A 29 2.45 7.82 20.79
N PHE A 30 2.63 7.27 19.58
CA PHE A 30 2.94 8.04 18.38
C PHE A 30 1.73 8.15 17.45
N ILE A 31 1.39 9.37 17.03
CA ILE A 31 0.35 9.63 16.03
C ILE A 31 0.98 9.89 14.68
N PHE A 32 0.74 9.01 13.72
CA PHE A 32 1.07 9.27 12.31
C PHE A 32 0.06 10.27 11.74
N ARG A 33 0.46 11.56 11.76
CA ARG A 33 -0.44 12.68 11.50
C ARG A 33 -0.48 13.05 10.03
N ASN A 34 -1.68 12.98 9.45
CA ASN A 34 -2.02 13.53 8.14
C ASN A 34 -3.33 14.32 8.29
N THR A 35 -3.25 15.64 8.49
CA THR A 35 -4.46 16.47 8.52
C THR A 35 -4.97 16.74 7.10
N PHE A 36 -6.26 17.05 6.94
CA PHE A 36 -6.83 17.44 5.65
C PHE A 36 -6.05 18.62 5.03
N ARG A 37 -5.59 19.55 5.84
CA ARG A 37 -4.77 20.69 5.39
C ARG A 37 -3.42 20.26 4.86
N ASP A 38 -2.74 19.33 5.55
CA ASP A 38 -1.42 18.84 5.14
C ASP A 38 -1.53 18.04 3.84
N ILE A 39 -2.54 17.16 3.73
CA ILE A 39 -2.82 16.39 2.51
C ILE A 39 -3.09 17.32 1.34
N ALA A 40 -4.02 18.30 1.50
CA ALA A 40 -4.34 19.25 0.44
C ALA A 40 -3.11 20.06 0.00
N ARG A 41 -2.26 20.45 0.94
CA ARG A 41 -1.02 21.20 0.64
C ARG A 41 -0.06 20.34 -0.17
N ILE A 42 0.18 19.08 0.22
CA ILE A 42 1.08 18.15 -0.48
C ILE A 42 0.57 17.89 -1.91
N ILE A 43 -0.74 17.57 -2.05
CA ILE A 43 -1.34 17.32 -3.36
C ILE A 43 -1.18 18.53 -4.28
N LYS A 44 -1.44 19.76 -3.80
CA LYS A 44 -1.27 20.97 -4.61
C LYS A 44 0.19 21.24 -4.96
N GLN A 45 1.09 21.19 -3.99
CA GLN A 45 2.50 21.52 -4.22
C GLN A 45 3.21 20.53 -5.13
N LEU A 46 3.02 19.24 -4.93
CA LEU A 46 3.70 18.19 -5.69
C LEU A 46 2.86 17.73 -6.89
N GLY A 47 1.54 17.63 -6.74
CA GLY A 47 0.64 17.24 -7.83
C GLY A 47 0.57 18.30 -8.91
N ASP A 48 0.02 19.47 -8.61
CA ASP A 48 -0.13 20.56 -9.59
C ASP A 48 1.22 21.19 -9.94
N GLY A 49 2.10 21.39 -8.96
CA GLY A 49 3.38 22.06 -9.17
C GLY A 49 4.43 21.22 -9.89
N CYS A 50 4.44 19.89 -9.69
CA CYS A 50 5.47 18.99 -10.23
C CYS A 50 4.90 17.90 -11.13
N GLY A 51 3.59 17.77 -11.31
CA GLY A 51 2.95 16.68 -12.04
C GLY A 51 3.15 15.33 -11.37
N THR A 52 3.29 15.30 -10.04
CA THR A 52 3.47 14.07 -9.29
C THR A 52 2.14 13.32 -9.16
N LYS A 53 2.14 12.03 -9.43
CA LYS A 53 1.06 11.11 -9.06
C LYS A 53 1.37 10.48 -7.72
N PHE A 54 0.33 10.20 -6.94
CA PHE A 54 0.45 9.66 -5.59
C PHE A 54 -0.10 8.25 -5.51
N GLU A 55 0.54 7.42 -4.69
CA GLU A 55 -0.05 6.23 -4.12
C GLU A 55 -0.81 6.64 -2.85
N HIS A 56 -2.12 6.43 -2.84
CA HIS A 56 -2.98 6.76 -1.71
C HIS A 56 -3.13 5.54 -0.82
N GLU A 57 -2.35 5.47 0.25
CA GLU A 57 -2.39 4.36 1.19
C GLU A 57 -3.61 4.46 2.11
N CYS A 58 -4.50 3.48 2.01
CA CYS A 58 -5.72 3.38 2.78
C CYS A 58 -5.65 2.20 3.76
N TYR A 59 -5.47 2.50 5.03
CA TYR A 59 -5.33 1.53 6.13
C TYR A 59 -6.67 1.17 6.78
N ASP A 60 -7.73 1.87 6.42
CA ASP A 60 -9.08 1.67 6.93
C ASP A 60 -10.10 2.23 5.96
N ILE A 61 -11.36 1.78 6.12
CA ILE A 61 -12.47 2.21 5.26
C ILE A 61 -12.67 3.74 5.30
N GLY A 62 -12.45 4.38 6.45
CA GLY A 62 -12.56 5.83 6.60
C GLY A 62 -11.56 6.61 5.74
N HIS A 63 -10.41 6.02 5.39
CA HIS A 63 -9.43 6.65 4.51
C HIS A 63 -9.93 6.74 3.06
N LEU A 64 -10.76 5.78 2.59
CA LEU A 64 -11.39 5.86 1.27
C LEU A 64 -12.36 7.04 1.20
N TYR A 65 -13.15 7.29 2.26
CA TYR A 65 -14.03 8.45 2.32
C TYR A 65 -13.25 9.78 2.41
N ASN A 66 -12.13 9.79 3.12
CA ASN A 66 -11.25 10.96 3.12
C ASN A 66 -10.67 11.23 1.73
N LEU A 67 -10.27 10.18 1.00
CA LEU A 67 -9.81 10.32 -0.38
C LEU A 67 -10.92 10.82 -1.30
N ALA A 68 -12.15 10.29 -1.17
CA ALA A 68 -13.31 10.74 -1.94
C ALA A 68 -13.55 12.25 -1.76
N HIS A 69 -13.41 12.78 -0.54
CA HIS A 69 -13.48 14.22 -0.29
C HIS A 69 -12.47 15.02 -1.15
N PHE A 70 -11.25 14.54 -1.33
CA PHE A 70 -10.24 15.21 -2.16
C PHE A 70 -10.51 15.04 -3.66
N VAL A 71 -11.10 13.92 -4.08
CA VAL A 71 -11.57 13.71 -5.45
C VAL A 71 -12.72 14.68 -5.78
N ASP A 72 -13.73 14.76 -4.92
CA ASP A 72 -14.88 15.68 -5.05
C ASP A 72 -14.45 17.15 -5.06
N ALA A 73 -13.41 17.48 -4.30
CA ALA A 73 -12.81 18.81 -4.30
C ALA A 73 -11.94 19.12 -5.55
N GLY A 74 -11.78 18.16 -6.49
CA GLY A 74 -10.98 18.28 -7.71
C GLY A 74 -9.47 18.33 -7.48
N LEU A 75 -9.01 17.96 -6.26
CA LEU A 75 -7.59 17.92 -5.92
C LEU A 75 -6.90 16.63 -6.38
N VAL A 76 -7.61 15.50 -6.34
CA VAL A 76 -7.13 14.21 -6.87
C VAL A 76 -7.84 13.94 -8.19
N LYS A 77 -7.05 13.69 -9.24
CA LYS A 77 -7.56 13.51 -10.61
C LYS A 77 -7.27 12.09 -11.13
N PRO A 78 -8.22 11.48 -11.86
CA PRO A 78 -8.02 10.16 -12.47
C PRO A 78 -6.84 10.13 -13.49
N PRO A 79 -6.25 8.94 -13.72
CA PRO A 79 -6.30 7.80 -12.84
C PRO A 79 -5.48 8.03 -11.57
N PHE A 80 -5.95 7.52 -10.43
CA PHE A 80 -5.19 7.57 -9.18
C PHE A 80 -5.04 6.18 -8.55
N LEU A 81 -3.90 5.95 -7.90
CA LEU A 81 -3.58 4.67 -7.29
C LEU A 81 -4.07 4.62 -5.84
N VAL A 82 -4.92 3.64 -5.53
CA VAL A 82 -5.35 3.31 -4.17
C VAL A 82 -4.66 2.04 -3.72
N GLN A 83 -3.83 2.15 -2.68
CA GLN A 83 -3.17 1.03 -2.02
C GLN A 83 -3.93 0.68 -0.74
N SER A 84 -4.70 -0.42 -0.75
CA SER A 84 -5.35 -0.93 0.47
C SER A 84 -4.35 -1.74 1.30
N ILE A 85 -4.25 -1.42 2.59
CA ILE A 85 -3.26 -1.98 3.51
C ILE A 85 -3.95 -2.73 4.63
N PHE A 86 -3.52 -3.99 4.87
CA PHE A 86 -4.17 -4.89 5.82
C PHE A 86 -3.20 -5.44 6.86
N GLY A 87 -3.71 -5.61 8.08
CA GLY A 87 -3.01 -6.32 9.14
C GLY A 87 -1.95 -5.50 9.88
N ILE A 88 -1.97 -4.18 9.77
CA ILE A 88 -1.19 -3.26 10.60
C ILE A 88 -2.05 -2.85 11.80
N LEU A 89 -1.49 -2.95 13.00
CA LEU A 89 -2.19 -2.51 14.22
C LEU A 89 -2.49 -1.01 14.14
N GLY A 90 -3.76 -0.67 14.34
CA GLY A 90 -4.28 0.69 14.14
C GLY A 90 -5.02 0.90 12.81
N GLY A 91 -4.95 -0.07 11.89
CA GLY A 91 -5.73 -0.13 10.65
C GLY A 91 -6.69 -1.31 10.63
N ILE A 92 -7.29 -1.55 9.46
CA ILE A 92 -8.22 -2.66 9.23
C ILE A 92 -7.49 -4.02 9.35
N GLY A 93 -8.15 -5.01 9.94
CA GLY A 93 -7.60 -6.35 10.12
C GLY A 93 -7.44 -7.12 8.81
N ALA A 94 -6.60 -8.17 8.85
CA ALA A 94 -6.34 -9.03 7.70
C ALA A 94 -7.29 -10.24 7.68
N GLU A 95 -8.59 -9.98 7.72
CA GLU A 95 -9.66 -10.94 7.45
C GLU A 95 -10.09 -10.83 5.99
N MET A 96 -10.46 -11.96 5.39
CA MET A 96 -10.80 -12.03 3.96
C MET A 96 -12.03 -11.18 3.59
N GLU A 97 -12.95 -10.98 4.52
CA GLU A 97 -14.12 -10.12 4.38
C GLU A 97 -13.72 -8.65 4.22
N ASN A 98 -12.66 -8.24 4.90
CA ASN A 98 -12.19 -6.86 4.87
C ASN A 98 -11.63 -6.44 3.51
N ILE A 99 -10.97 -7.35 2.78
CA ILE A 99 -10.52 -7.03 1.42
C ILE A 99 -11.71 -6.78 0.48
N MET A 100 -12.76 -7.59 0.59
CA MET A 100 -13.99 -7.40 -0.17
C MET A 100 -14.69 -6.10 0.20
N PHE A 101 -14.76 -5.78 1.49
CA PHE A 101 -15.38 -4.56 1.98
C PHE A 101 -14.66 -3.30 1.50
N MET A 102 -13.32 -3.28 1.57
CA MET A 102 -12.51 -2.19 1.04
C MET A 102 -12.70 -2.03 -0.47
N LYS A 103 -12.64 -3.15 -1.23
CA LYS A 103 -12.83 -3.14 -2.69
C LYS A 103 -14.19 -2.61 -3.10
N GLN A 104 -15.26 -3.17 -2.54
CA GLN A 104 -16.65 -2.74 -2.85
C GLN A 104 -16.89 -1.28 -2.49
N THR A 105 -16.27 -0.80 -1.40
CA THR A 105 -16.41 0.62 -1.03
C THR A 105 -15.64 1.51 -2.00
N ALA A 106 -14.43 1.13 -2.41
CA ALA A 106 -13.67 1.87 -3.40
C ALA A 106 -14.40 1.93 -4.76
N ASP A 107 -14.95 0.79 -5.22
CA ASP A 107 -15.74 0.73 -6.45
C ASP A 107 -16.95 1.67 -6.41
N ARG A 108 -17.66 1.70 -5.28
CA ARG A 108 -18.83 2.59 -5.10
C ARG A 108 -18.44 4.07 -5.08
N LEU A 109 -17.28 4.41 -4.50
CA LEU A 109 -16.82 5.80 -4.36
C LEU A 109 -16.16 6.33 -5.64
N PHE A 110 -15.43 5.48 -6.37
CA PHE A 110 -14.53 5.93 -7.42
C PHE A 110 -14.84 5.35 -8.81
N GLY A 111 -15.70 4.33 -8.91
CA GLY A 111 -16.01 3.69 -10.19
C GLY A 111 -14.76 3.21 -10.92
N ASP A 112 -14.57 3.68 -12.15
CA ASP A 112 -13.43 3.32 -13.01
C ASP A 112 -12.27 4.33 -12.91
N ASP A 113 -12.35 5.32 -12.04
CA ASP A 113 -11.38 6.41 -11.93
C ASP A 113 -10.08 6.03 -11.19
N TYR A 114 -10.01 4.84 -10.60
CA TYR A 114 -8.88 4.44 -9.78
C TYR A 114 -8.23 3.11 -10.23
N VAL A 115 -6.95 3.01 -9.92
CA VAL A 115 -6.18 1.77 -10.03
C VAL A 115 -6.03 1.20 -8.62
N TRP A 116 -6.45 -0.04 -8.41
CA TRP A 116 -6.41 -0.67 -7.10
C TRP A 116 -5.20 -1.55 -6.91
N SER A 117 -4.58 -1.48 -5.74
CA SER A 117 -3.48 -2.34 -5.31
C SER A 117 -3.65 -2.74 -3.85
N VAL A 118 -3.06 -3.85 -3.46
CA VAL A 118 -3.13 -4.40 -2.11
C VAL A 118 -1.76 -4.79 -1.60
N LEU A 119 -1.52 -4.49 -0.32
CA LEU A 119 -0.51 -5.14 0.50
C LEU A 119 -1.12 -5.65 1.81
N ALA A 120 -0.50 -6.65 2.41
CA ALA A 120 -0.84 -7.10 3.76
C ALA A 120 0.42 -7.48 4.54
N ALA A 121 0.39 -7.19 5.85
CA ALA A 121 1.54 -7.38 6.72
C ALA A 121 1.80 -8.85 7.07
N GLY A 122 3.07 -9.21 7.14
CA GLY A 122 3.55 -10.48 7.65
C GLY A 122 3.03 -11.70 6.88
N ARG A 123 2.48 -12.67 7.59
CA ARG A 123 1.98 -13.94 7.02
C ARG A 123 0.84 -13.75 6.01
N TYR A 124 0.16 -12.63 6.05
CA TYR A 124 -0.96 -12.33 5.17
C TYR A 124 -0.55 -11.82 3.79
N GLN A 125 0.71 -11.43 3.59
CA GLN A 125 1.19 -10.82 2.35
C GLN A 125 0.77 -11.64 1.12
N MET A 126 1.26 -12.86 0.96
CA MET A 126 1.00 -13.65 -0.24
C MET A 126 -0.49 -14.02 -0.45
N PRO A 127 -1.26 -14.47 0.59
CA PRO A 127 -2.67 -14.74 0.43
C PRO A 127 -3.48 -13.51 -0.03
N PHE A 128 -3.24 -12.35 0.57
CA PHE A 128 -4.00 -11.12 0.27
C PHE A 128 -3.70 -10.57 -1.11
N VAL A 129 -2.43 -10.52 -1.53
CA VAL A 129 -2.09 -10.05 -2.88
C VAL A 129 -2.58 -11.02 -3.96
N THR A 130 -2.61 -12.33 -3.68
CA THR A 130 -3.21 -13.31 -4.59
C THR A 130 -4.71 -13.06 -4.75
N GLN A 131 -5.42 -12.86 -3.65
CA GLN A 131 -6.84 -12.54 -3.69
C GLN A 131 -7.10 -11.20 -4.40
N ALA A 132 -6.27 -10.18 -4.16
CA ALA A 132 -6.38 -8.91 -4.86
C ALA A 132 -6.28 -9.06 -6.38
N ALA A 133 -5.33 -9.87 -6.87
CA ALA A 133 -5.21 -10.16 -8.29
C ALA A 133 -6.47 -10.86 -8.84
N MET A 134 -7.03 -11.82 -8.11
CA MET A 134 -8.27 -12.49 -8.49
C MET A 134 -9.50 -11.54 -8.55
N LEU A 135 -9.41 -10.43 -7.83
CA LEU A 135 -10.44 -9.36 -7.84
C LEU A 135 -10.12 -8.22 -8.83
N GLY A 136 -9.13 -8.43 -9.73
CA GLY A 136 -8.74 -7.45 -10.74
C GLY A 136 -7.80 -6.35 -10.23
N GLY A 137 -7.21 -6.52 -9.05
CA GLY A 137 -6.27 -5.57 -8.45
C GLY A 137 -4.81 -5.85 -8.77
N ASN A 138 -3.97 -4.88 -8.48
CA ASN A 138 -2.53 -4.98 -8.49
C ASN A 138 -1.99 -5.44 -7.12
N VAL A 139 -0.70 -5.76 -7.07
CA VAL A 139 -0.09 -6.37 -5.89
C VAL A 139 1.19 -5.66 -5.49
N ARG A 140 1.39 -5.50 -4.18
CA ARG A 140 2.65 -5.05 -3.61
C ARG A 140 3.20 -6.10 -2.65
N VAL A 141 4.49 -6.44 -2.79
CA VAL A 141 5.23 -7.34 -1.89
C VAL A 141 6.61 -6.76 -1.59
N GLY A 142 7.12 -7.01 -0.40
CA GLY A 142 8.45 -6.55 -0.02
C GLY A 142 8.80 -6.86 1.43
N LEU A 143 10.07 -6.67 1.77
CA LEU A 143 10.62 -6.91 3.12
C LEU A 143 10.10 -5.89 4.15
N GLU A 144 9.64 -4.73 3.71
CA GLU A 144 8.96 -3.75 4.55
C GLU A 144 7.69 -4.36 5.15
N ASP A 145 6.93 -5.10 4.33
CA ASP A 145 5.61 -5.63 4.70
C ASP A 145 5.72 -7.02 5.35
N SER A 146 6.67 -7.84 4.93
CA SER A 146 6.92 -9.17 5.49
C SER A 146 8.36 -9.62 5.35
N LEU A 147 8.97 -10.09 6.44
CA LEU A 147 10.32 -10.68 6.41
C LEU A 147 10.34 -12.11 5.88
N ASN A 148 9.17 -12.76 5.72
CA ASN A 148 9.12 -14.20 5.42
C ASN A 148 8.74 -14.47 3.97
N ILE A 149 9.41 -15.45 3.37
CA ILE A 149 9.04 -16.04 2.08
C ILE A 149 8.07 -17.23 2.24
N GLY A 150 7.98 -17.79 3.44
CA GLY A 150 7.13 -18.91 3.81
C GLY A 150 7.13 -19.12 5.32
N LYS A 151 6.34 -20.08 5.80
CA LYS A 151 6.25 -20.38 7.24
C LYS A 151 7.64 -20.70 7.81
N GLY A 152 8.11 -19.86 8.74
CA GLY A 152 9.41 -20.03 9.41
C GLY A 152 10.64 -19.84 8.52
N LYS A 153 10.49 -19.31 7.30
CA LYS A 153 11.60 -19.08 6.37
C LYS A 153 11.68 -17.62 6.01
N LEU A 154 12.80 -16.98 6.35
CA LEU A 154 13.08 -15.59 5.97
C LEU A 154 13.32 -15.46 4.47
N ALA A 155 12.86 -14.38 3.89
CA ALA A 155 13.19 -13.98 2.52
C ALA A 155 14.61 -13.42 2.48
N SER A 156 15.38 -13.78 1.46
CA SER A 156 16.74 -13.28 1.26
C SER A 156 16.78 -11.87 0.66
N SER A 157 15.70 -11.45 0.00
CA SER A 157 15.60 -10.14 -0.67
C SER A 157 14.17 -9.82 -1.09
N ASN A 158 13.90 -8.53 -1.41
CA ASN A 158 12.67 -8.12 -2.09
C ASN A 158 12.47 -8.89 -3.40
N ALA A 159 13.53 -9.09 -4.17
CA ALA A 159 13.47 -9.81 -5.44
C ALA A 159 13.00 -11.28 -5.28
N GLU A 160 13.30 -11.94 -4.16
CA GLU A 160 12.78 -13.28 -3.89
C GLU A 160 11.27 -13.29 -3.69
N GLN A 161 10.73 -12.28 -3.00
CA GLN A 161 9.29 -12.15 -2.81
C GLN A 161 8.59 -11.79 -4.12
N VAL A 162 9.17 -10.88 -4.92
CA VAL A 162 8.65 -10.52 -6.25
C VAL A 162 8.63 -11.75 -7.17
N ARG A 163 9.70 -12.55 -7.22
CA ARG A 163 9.69 -13.80 -8.00
C ARG A 163 8.63 -14.79 -7.53
N LYS A 164 8.38 -14.84 -6.23
CA LYS A 164 7.34 -15.72 -5.69
C LYS A 164 5.94 -15.27 -6.12
N VAL A 165 5.59 -14.01 -5.91
CA VAL A 165 4.26 -13.51 -6.28
C VAL A 165 4.06 -13.58 -7.79
N ARG A 166 5.08 -13.23 -8.59
CA ARG A 166 5.04 -13.36 -10.04
C ARG A 166 4.68 -14.78 -10.47
N ARG A 167 5.38 -15.80 -9.94
CA ARG A 167 5.07 -17.21 -10.25
C ARG A 167 3.63 -17.59 -9.87
N ILE A 168 3.14 -17.13 -8.70
CA ILE A 168 1.75 -17.39 -8.29
C ILE A 168 0.77 -16.81 -9.31
N LEU A 169 0.98 -15.58 -9.76
CA LEU A 169 0.10 -14.91 -10.71
C LEU A 169 0.16 -15.56 -12.11
N GLU A 170 1.34 -15.90 -12.60
CA GLU A 170 1.53 -16.60 -13.87
C GLU A 170 0.87 -18.00 -13.87
N GLU A 171 0.95 -18.75 -12.77
CA GLU A 171 0.27 -20.05 -12.59
C GLU A 171 -1.28 -19.91 -12.56
N LEU A 172 -1.78 -18.74 -12.17
CA LEU A 172 -3.21 -18.41 -12.25
C LEU A 172 -3.63 -17.87 -13.63
N GLY A 173 -2.68 -17.76 -14.59
CA GLY A 173 -2.94 -17.26 -15.94
C GLY A 173 -2.93 -15.75 -16.08
N TYR A 174 -2.42 -15.00 -15.10
CA TYR A 174 -2.26 -13.55 -15.21
C TYR A 174 -0.95 -13.18 -15.90
N GLU A 175 -1.01 -12.17 -16.74
CA GLU A 175 0.17 -11.53 -17.31
C GLU A 175 0.68 -10.41 -16.41
N ILE A 176 2.01 -10.26 -16.36
CA ILE A 176 2.65 -9.18 -15.60
C ILE A 176 2.92 -8.00 -16.51
N ALA A 177 2.36 -6.86 -16.19
CA ALA A 177 2.53 -5.64 -16.96
C ALA A 177 4.03 -5.26 -17.08
N SER A 178 4.42 -4.86 -18.26
CA SER A 178 5.73 -4.24 -18.48
C SER A 178 5.81 -2.87 -17.77
N PRO A 179 7.01 -2.33 -17.54
CA PRO A 179 7.16 -0.99 -16.99
C PRO A 179 6.48 0.11 -17.84
N ALA A 180 6.40 -0.05 -19.16
CA ALA A 180 5.72 0.89 -20.04
C ALA A 180 4.20 0.85 -19.87
N GLU A 181 3.62 -0.35 -19.81
CA GLU A 181 2.19 -0.55 -19.52
C GLU A 181 1.81 -0.04 -18.14
N ALA A 182 2.61 -0.33 -17.11
CA ALA A 182 2.37 0.18 -15.75
C ALA A 182 2.38 1.71 -15.71
N ARG A 183 3.31 2.37 -16.41
CA ARG A 183 3.32 3.85 -16.53
C ARG A 183 2.07 4.37 -17.22
N SER A 184 1.63 3.71 -18.27
CA SER A 184 0.40 4.07 -19.00
C SER A 184 -0.83 3.94 -18.13
N VAL A 185 -0.99 2.81 -17.43
CA VAL A 185 -2.12 2.54 -16.53
C VAL A 185 -2.19 3.59 -15.40
N LEU A 186 -1.05 3.96 -14.84
CA LEU A 186 -0.97 4.93 -13.75
C LEU A 186 -0.95 6.40 -14.23
N GLY A 187 -0.89 6.65 -15.54
CA GLY A 187 -0.81 8.00 -16.09
C GLY A 187 0.43 8.77 -15.66
N LEU A 188 1.60 8.08 -15.57
CA LEU A 188 2.85 8.71 -15.11
C LEU A 188 3.48 9.56 -16.22
N LYS A 189 4.11 10.66 -15.83
CA LYS A 189 4.73 11.63 -16.75
C LYS A 189 5.94 11.11 -17.53
N GLY A 190 6.51 9.97 -17.15
CA GLY A 190 7.70 9.39 -17.81
C GLY A 190 9.02 10.09 -17.48
N GLY A 191 10.14 9.42 -17.88
CA GLY A 191 11.50 9.88 -17.55
C GLY A 191 11.88 11.22 -18.19
N ASP A 192 11.40 11.48 -19.41
CA ASP A 192 11.73 12.70 -20.16
C ASP A 192 11.19 13.98 -19.53
N MET A 193 10.20 13.86 -18.66
CA MET A 193 9.58 14.97 -17.93
C MET A 193 10.12 15.13 -16.51
N VAL A 194 11.11 14.36 -16.13
CA VAL A 194 11.75 14.41 -14.81
C VAL A 194 13.03 15.24 -14.91
N LYS A 195 13.18 16.20 -14.01
CA LYS A 195 14.29 17.15 -13.99
C LYS A 195 15.26 16.85 -12.85
N PHE A 196 15.95 15.71 -12.91
CA PHE A 196 17.09 15.39 -12.04
C PHE A 196 18.12 14.55 -12.76
#